data_394cb2cd30fe61cc0d5b4b9613b9a6a6
#
_entry.id   394cb2cd30fe61cc0d5b4b9613b9a6a6
#
_cell.length_a   1.000
_cell.length_b   1.000
_cell.length_c   1.000
_cell.angle_alpha   90.00
_cell.angle_beta   90.00
_cell.angle_gamma   90.00
#
_symmetry.space_group_name_H-M   'P 1'
#
loop_
_entity.id
_entity.type
_entity.pdbx_description
1 polymer ?
#
loop_
_entity_poly.entity_id
_entity_poly.type
_entity_poly.pdbx_seq_one_letter_code
_entity_poly.pdbx_strand_id
1 'polypeptide(L)'
;MCKSAKKPRSARDIIGYTLPRLHMTKNWYVDFFAYDPTIDGLKRKKYMLDRYPKKERKHLASVLINNLTQQLMAGWNPFINNDKARSYTQWQTIVNRYTDYVNVSASKGLLKSKTATDYLSRLSGLLAYLDESKASIKYVYQFNKTLVVDFLDYIVFDKERSAKTRNNYRTWLSTFCTWLVDRQYITANFIEEIKTMKEEEKYRDYIKHEDLNKLKEYTQEKKPAFYLACMMEYYTFIRPEELRHIRIGYISIKDQCITIPAEVSKNRKEQPVALNDKLLKVMIDQGVFSHPSSDYLFGKDLTPGAEPLAVNRIRQEWARVRKALKFPHTYQFYSLKDSGIRDLANAEGIVVARDQARHTDISVTNKYLKSAKVANEATKHFNGEL
;
A
#
# COMPACT_ATOMS: atom_id res chain seq x y z
N MET A 1 -38.94 -40.72 5.65
CA MET A 1 -39.07 -39.25 5.84
C MET A 1 -38.53 -38.56 4.60
N CYS A 2 -39.44 -38.12 3.70
CA CYS A 2 -39.05 -37.40 2.47
C CYS A 2 -38.55 -36.00 2.82
N LYS A 3 -37.29 -35.70 2.44
CA LYS A 3 -36.80 -34.33 2.45
C LYS A 3 -37.52 -33.52 1.37
N SER A 4 -38.33 -32.53 1.78
CA SER A 4 -38.99 -31.62 0.86
C SER A 4 -37.97 -30.89 0.00
N ALA A 5 -38.03 -31.07 -1.30
CA ALA A 5 -37.24 -30.31 -2.27
C ALA A 5 -37.56 -28.82 -2.10
N LYS A 6 -36.55 -28.00 -1.86
CA LYS A 6 -36.70 -26.54 -1.85
C LYS A 6 -37.21 -26.11 -3.22
N LYS A 7 -38.36 -25.42 -3.26
CA LYS A 7 -38.88 -24.80 -4.49
C LYS A 7 -37.82 -23.91 -5.12
N PRO A 8 -37.70 -23.87 -6.46
CA PRO A 8 -36.75 -22.97 -7.12
C PRO A 8 -37.04 -21.51 -6.72
N ARG A 9 -35.97 -20.75 -6.43
CA ARG A 9 -36.06 -19.34 -6.06
C ARG A 9 -36.76 -18.56 -7.18
N SER A 10 -37.81 -17.80 -6.85
CA SER A 10 -38.48 -16.96 -7.82
C SER A 10 -37.61 -15.77 -8.21
N ALA A 11 -37.87 -15.16 -9.39
CA ALA A 11 -37.15 -13.93 -9.82
C ALA A 11 -37.24 -12.80 -8.76
N ARG A 12 -38.21 -12.84 -7.84
CA ARG A 12 -38.37 -11.91 -6.72
C ARG A 12 -37.24 -11.99 -5.68
N ASP A 13 -36.63 -13.16 -5.50
CA ASP A 13 -35.54 -13.37 -4.56
C ASP A 13 -34.20 -12.78 -5.10
N ILE A 14 -34.13 -12.52 -6.40
CA ILE A 14 -32.96 -11.99 -7.07
C ILE A 14 -32.92 -10.44 -6.95
N ILE A 15 -34.09 -9.79 -6.94
CA ILE A 15 -34.22 -8.32 -6.96
C ILE A 15 -34.10 -7.70 -5.57
N GLY A 16 -34.29 -8.49 -4.50
CA GLY A 16 -34.23 -8.02 -3.10
C GLY A 16 -35.42 -7.18 -2.63
N TYR A 17 -36.45 -6.99 -3.46
CA TYR A 17 -37.69 -6.34 -3.10
C TYR A 17 -38.84 -6.79 -4.01
N THR A 18 -40.10 -6.48 -3.61
CA THR A 18 -41.31 -6.62 -4.46
C THR A 18 -41.83 -5.23 -4.79
N LEU A 19 -42.52 -5.09 -5.94
CA LEU A 19 -43.19 -3.83 -6.25
C LEU A 19 -44.31 -3.53 -5.26
N PRO A 20 -44.51 -2.26 -4.87
CA PRO A 20 -45.59 -1.84 -3.98
C PRO A 20 -46.97 -2.14 -4.57
N ARG A 21 -47.91 -2.59 -3.72
CA ARG A 21 -49.27 -2.93 -4.13
C ARG A 21 -50.30 -2.32 -3.18
N LEU A 22 -51.40 -1.86 -3.76
CA LEU A 22 -52.54 -1.36 -3.02
C LEU A 22 -53.45 -2.55 -2.59
N HIS A 23 -53.82 -2.56 -1.32
CA HIS A 23 -54.84 -3.45 -0.76
C HIS A 23 -56.06 -2.63 -0.31
N MET A 24 -57.22 -2.93 -0.88
CA MET A 24 -58.51 -2.27 -0.61
C MET A 24 -59.41 -3.22 0.22
N THR A 25 -58.99 -3.52 1.45
CA THR A 25 -59.74 -4.32 2.40
C THR A 25 -60.50 -3.41 3.39
N LYS A 26 -60.95 -3.93 4.55
CA LYS A 26 -61.52 -3.11 5.64
C LYS A 26 -60.60 -1.90 5.96
N ASN A 27 -59.29 -2.11 5.96
CA ASN A 27 -58.25 -1.08 6.09
C ASN A 27 -57.48 -0.99 4.80
N TRP A 28 -57.41 0.21 4.21
CA TRP A 28 -56.64 0.44 2.98
C TRP A 28 -55.18 0.63 3.29
N TYR A 29 -54.29 -0.05 2.56
CA TYR A 29 -52.86 0.10 2.71
C TYR A 29 -52.11 -0.23 1.43
N VAL A 30 -50.89 0.32 1.32
CA VAL A 30 -49.90 -0.07 0.34
C VAL A 30 -48.81 -0.87 1.05
N ASP A 31 -48.42 -2.01 0.50
CA ASP A 31 -47.32 -2.81 1.01
C ASP A 31 -46.36 -3.25 -0.06
N PHE A 32 -45.16 -3.59 0.38
CA PHE A 32 -44.14 -4.28 -0.39
C PHE A 32 -43.23 -5.04 0.57
N PHE A 33 -42.43 -5.95 0.02
CA PHE A 33 -41.38 -6.63 0.75
C PHE A 33 -40.05 -6.07 0.29
N ALA A 34 -39.09 -5.88 1.23
CA ALA A 34 -37.74 -5.53 0.96
C ALA A 34 -36.80 -6.39 1.82
N TYR A 35 -35.56 -6.60 1.35
CA TYR A 35 -34.60 -7.40 2.06
C TYR A 35 -34.21 -6.74 3.40
N ASP A 36 -34.34 -7.49 4.49
CA ASP A 36 -33.88 -7.08 5.82
C ASP A 36 -32.67 -7.94 6.20
N PRO A 37 -31.47 -7.34 6.32
CA PRO A 37 -30.26 -8.07 6.66
C PRO A 37 -30.28 -8.71 8.06
N THR A 38 -31.15 -8.25 8.95
CA THR A 38 -31.25 -8.80 10.31
C THR A 38 -31.90 -10.19 10.32
N ILE A 39 -32.71 -10.52 9.32
CA ILE A 39 -33.40 -11.81 9.18
C ILE A 39 -32.94 -12.59 7.94
N ASP A 40 -31.95 -12.06 7.21
CA ASP A 40 -31.49 -12.60 5.92
C ASP A 40 -32.61 -12.98 4.96
N GLY A 41 -33.61 -12.11 4.84
CA GLY A 41 -34.82 -12.39 4.07
C GLY A 41 -35.68 -11.16 3.76
N LEU A 42 -36.74 -11.39 2.98
CA LEU A 42 -37.70 -10.34 2.65
C LEU A 42 -38.62 -10.06 3.82
N LYS A 43 -38.64 -8.82 4.28
CA LYS A 43 -39.57 -8.33 5.33
C LYS A 43 -40.54 -7.35 4.74
N ARG A 44 -41.79 -7.43 5.24
CA ARG A 44 -42.92 -6.62 4.79
C ARG A 44 -42.86 -5.22 5.36
N LYS A 45 -43.00 -4.20 4.51
CA LYS A 45 -43.28 -2.82 4.91
C LYS A 45 -44.70 -2.43 4.48
N LYS A 46 -45.43 -1.78 5.38
CA LYS A 46 -46.86 -1.46 5.21
C LYS A 46 -47.11 0.02 5.51
N TYR A 47 -47.82 0.72 4.64
CA TYR A 47 -48.25 2.10 4.79
C TYR A 47 -49.76 2.18 4.81
N MET A 48 -50.37 2.56 5.96
CA MET A 48 -51.81 2.65 6.15
C MET A 48 -52.35 3.93 5.52
N LEU A 49 -53.50 3.81 4.83
CA LEU A 49 -54.20 4.91 4.17
C LEU A 49 -55.50 5.29 4.87
N ASP A 50 -55.87 4.62 5.95
CA ASP A 50 -57.15 4.83 6.65
C ASP A 50 -57.31 6.22 7.27
N ARG A 51 -56.21 6.89 7.56
CA ARG A 51 -56.18 8.27 8.07
C ARG A 51 -56.65 9.33 7.08
N TYR A 52 -56.77 8.95 5.78
CA TYR A 52 -57.17 9.86 4.73
C TYR A 52 -58.65 9.64 4.31
N PRO A 53 -59.37 10.67 3.79
CA PRO A 53 -60.73 10.54 3.29
C PRO A 53 -60.85 9.48 2.19
N LYS A 54 -61.92 8.70 2.21
CA LYS A 54 -62.11 7.60 1.23
C LYS A 54 -61.99 8.05 -0.24
N LYS A 55 -62.43 9.26 -0.57
CA LYS A 55 -62.40 9.81 -1.93
C LYS A 55 -60.97 10.02 -2.43
N GLU A 56 -60.01 10.30 -1.54
CA GLU A 56 -58.59 10.61 -1.87
C GLU A 56 -57.67 9.39 -1.84
N ARG A 57 -58.07 8.31 -1.17
CA ARG A 57 -57.21 7.13 -0.93
C ARG A 57 -56.64 6.50 -2.19
N LYS A 58 -57.44 6.42 -3.29
CA LYS A 58 -56.97 5.87 -4.56
C LYS A 58 -55.88 6.72 -5.19
N HIS A 59 -56.09 8.05 -5.20
CA HIS A 59 -55.09 8.97 -5.75
C HIS A 59 -53.78 8.96 -4.93
N LEU A 60 -53.92 9.05 -3.61
CA LEU A 60 -52.76 9.00 -2.70
C LEU A 60 -52.01 7.65 -2.79
N ALA A 61 -52.75 6.54 -2.95
CA ALA A 61 -52.14 5.23 -3.18
C ALA A 61 -51.30 5.19 -4.46
N SER A 62 -51.85 5.75 -5.57
CA SER A 62 -51.13 5.82 -6.85
C SER A 62 -49.84 6.62 -6.75
N VAL A 63 -49.89 7.82 -6.13
CA VAL A 63 -48.73 8.66 -5.90
C VAL A 63 -47.72 7.95 -5.01
N LEU A 64 -48.17 7.33 -3.91
CA LEU A 64 -47.27 6.60 -3.00
C LEU A 64 -46.61 5.40 -3.68
N ILE A 65 -47.34 4.61 -4.45
CA ILE A 65 -46.82 3.46 -5.21
C ILE A 65 -45.74 3.93 -6.18
N ASN A 66 -45.99 5.01 -6.92
CA ASN A 66 -45.04 5.56 -7.89
C ASN A 66 -43.75 6.01 -7.20
N ASN A 67 -43.86 6.77 -6.11
CA ASN A 67 -42.69 7.25 -5.35
C ASN A 67 -41.92 6.09 -4.74
N LEU A 68 -42.57 5.11 -4.12
CA LEU A 68 -41.92 3.93 -3.52
C LEU A 68 -41.27 3.07 -4.61
N THR A 69 -41.87 2.92 -5.77
CA THR A 69 -41.31 2.18 -6.91
C THR A 69 -40.02 2.85 -7.38
N GLN A 70 -40.04 4.17 -7.58
CA GLN A 70 -38.85 4.93 -7.96
C GLN A 70 -37.74 4.82 -6.91
N GLN A 71 -38.07 4.95 -5.62
CA GLN A 71 -37.09 4.82 -4.53
C GLN A 71 -36.47 3.41 -4.48
N LEU A 72 -37.29 2.35 -4.60
CA LEU A 72 -36.82 0.96 -4.61
C LEU A 72 -35.95 0.68 -5.85
N MET A 73 -36.32 1.19 -7.02
CA MET A 73 -35.51 1.10 -8.25
C MET A 73 -34.19 1.86 -8.11
N ALA A 74 -34.19 2.98 -7.38
CA ALA A 74 -32.99 3.76 -7.06
C ALA A 74 -32.12 3.12 -5.96
N GLY A 75 -32.58 1.97 -5.38
CA GLY A 75 -31.80 1.22 -4.37
C GLY A 75 -32.12 1.58 -2.92
N TRP A 76 -33.16 2.38 -2.66
CA TRP A 76 -33.60 2.64 -1.29
C TRP A 76 -34.23 1.37 -0.68
N ASN A 77 -33.97 1.14 0.62
CA ASN A 77 -34.52 0.03 1.38
C ASN A 77 -34.93 0.53 2.78
N PRO A 78 -36.22 0.31 3.19
CA PRO A 78 -36.74 0.82 4.45
C PRO A 78 -36.20 0.15 5.72
N PHE A 79 -35.46 -0.94 5.59
CA PHE A 79 -34.86 -1.70 6.69
C PHE A 79 -33.37 -1.47 6.87
N ILE A 80 -32.78 -0.63 6.02
CA ILE A 80 -31.37 -0.30 6.06
C ILE A 80 -31.24 1.22 6.20
N ASN A 81 -30.67 1.66 7.31
CA ASN A 81 -30.41 3.08 7.61
C ASN A 81 -29.27 3.64 6.75
N ASN A 82 -29.34 3.48 5.44
CA ASN A 82 -28.36 4.06 4.52
C ASN A 82 -29.09 4.97 3.53
N ASP A 83 -28.98 6.26 3.73
CA ASP A 83 -29.59 7.32 2.90
C ASP A 83 -29.05 7.38 1.47
N LYS A 84 -28.22 6.41 1.05
CA LYS A 84 -27.51 6.47 -0.24
C LYS A 84 -27.82 5.26 -1.14
N ALA A 85 -28.47 5.54 -2.27
CA ALA A 85 -28.82 4.56 -3.31
C ALA A 85 -27.63 3.70 -3.81
N ARG A 86 -26.39 4.18 -3.69
CA ARG A 86 -25.20 3.48 -4.17
C ARG A 86 -24.69 2.37 -3.24
N SER A 87 -25.17 2.27 -2.01
CA SER A 87 -24.79 1.17 -1.09
C SER A 87 -25.25 -0.21 -1.58
N TYR A 88 -26.24 -0.25 -2.48
CA TYR A 88 -26.71 -1.46 -3.16
C TYR A 88 -26.00 -1.78 -4.48
N THR A 89 -24.95 -1.06 -4.82
CA THR A 89 -24.12 -1.46 -5.96
C THR A 89 -23.54 -2.84 -5.71
N GLN A 90 -23.61 -3.69 -6.73
CA GLN A 90 -23.03 -5.04 -6.65
C GLN A 90 -21.54 -4.96 -6.34
N TRP A 91 -21.06 -5.79 -5.43
CA TRP A 91 -19.67 -5.85 -5.00
C TRP A 91 -18.71 -6.04 -6.16
N GLN A 92 -19.02 -6.97 -7.08
CA GLN A 92 -18.18 -7.20 -8.27
C GLN A 92 -18.01 -5.95 -9.14
N THR A 93 -19.06 -5.15 -9.25
CA THR A 93 -18.99 -3.86 -9.98
C THR A 93 -18.01 -2.89 -9.30
N ILE A 94 -17.97 -2.88 -7.96
CA ILE A 94 -17.02 -2.05 -7.20
C ILE A 94 -15.60 -2.54 -7.39
N VAL A 95 -15.38 -3.85 -7.30
CA VAL A 95 -14.07 -4.46 -7.53
C VAL A 95 -13.52 -4.06 -8.91
N ASN A 96 -14.34 -4.19 -9.94
CA ASN A 96 -13.96 -3.82 -11.30
C ASN A 96 -13.64 -2.31 -11.41
N ARG A 97 -14.51 -1.45 -10.91
CA ARG A 97 -14.32 0.01 -10.94
C ARG A 97 -13.09 0.46 -10.18
N TYR A 98 -12.80 -0.15 -9.04
CA TYR A 98 -11.58 0.17 -8.28
C TYR A 98 -10.33 -0.31 -8.99
N THR A 99 -10.35 -1.50 -9.58
CA THR A 99 -9.27 -2.04 -10.40
C THR A 99 -8.95 -1.11 -11.56
N ASP A 100 -9.98 -0.68 -12.30
CA ASP A 100 -9.84 0.26 -13.43
C ASP A 100 -9.28 1.62 -12.95
N TYR A 101 -9.80 2.14 -11.83
CA TYR A 101 -9.31 3.38 -11.24
C TYR A 101 -7.81 3.31 -10.90
N VAL A 102 -7.36 2.21 -10.28
CA VAL A 102 -5.95 2.01 -9.91
C VAL A 102 -5.07 1.92 -11.17
N ASN A 103 -5.50 1.14 -12.18
CA ASN A 103 -4.76 0.97 -13.43
C ASN A 103 -4.67 2.28 -14.24
N VAL A 104 -5.78 3.00 -14.40
CA VAL A 104 -5.81 4.29 -15.09
C VAL A 104 -4.98 5.34 -14.35
N SER A 105 -5.04 5.35 -12.99
CA SER A 105 -4.22 6.26 -12.19
C SER A 105 -2.72 5.98 -12.37
N ALA A 106 -2.34 4.72 -12.48
CA ALA A 106 -0.94 4.33 -12.74
C ALA A 106 -0.50 4.74 -14.17
N SER A 107 -1.32 4.47 -15.19
CA SER A 107 -0.99 4.81 -16.58
C SER A 107 -0.86 6.32 -16.81
N LYS A 108 -1.62 7.13 -16.06
CA LYS A 108 -1.54 8.60 -16.09
C LYS A 108 -0.47 9.19 -15.16
N GLY A 109 0.35 8.37 -14.49
CA GLY A 109 1.39 8.83 -13.56
C GLY A 109 0.87 9.42 -12.24
N LEU A 110 -0.46 9.40 -12.00
CA LEU A 110 -1.08 9.85 -10.75
C LEU A 110 -0.75 8.93 -9.58
N LEU A 111 -0.52 7.66 -9.86
CA LEU A 111 -0.11 6.64 -8.91
C LEU A 111 1.16 5.95 -9.41
N LYS A 112 2.15 5.73 -8.52
CA LYS A 112 3.35 4.96 -8.89
C LYS A 112 2.97 3.51 -9.22
N SER A 113 3.53 2.93 -10.28
CA SER A 113 3.27 1.55 -10.72
C SER A 113 3.41 0.53 -9.60
N LYS A 114 4.44 0.68 -8.75
CA LYS A 114 4.63 -0.18 -7.57
C LYS A 114 3.46 -0.07 -6.58
N THR A 115 2.96 1.14 -6.32
CA THR A 115 1.81 1.36 -5.42
C THR A 115 0.54 0.74 -6.01
N ALA A 116 0.33 0.86 -7.32
CA ALA A 116 -0.79 0.21 -8.01
C ALA A 116 -0.74 -1.31 -7.85
N THR A 117 0.43 -1.92 -8.11
CA THR A 117 0.65 -3.35 -7.91
C THR A 117 0.35 -3.78 -6.47
N ASP A 118 0.81 -3.00 -5.49
CA ASP A 118 0.57 -3.29 -4.07
C ASP A 118 -0.93 -3.17 -3.70
N TYR A 119 -1.65 -2.20 -4.26
CA TYR A 119 -3.10 -2.05 -4.04
C TYR A 119 -3.89 -3.20 -4.64
N LEU A 120 -3.59 -3.58 -5.89
CA LEU A 120 -4.25 -4.70 -6.56
C LEU A 120 -3.93 -6.04 -5.89
N SER A 121 -2.70 -6.23 -5.41
CA SER A 121 -2.33 -7.42 -4.65
C SER A 121 -3.10 -7.53 -3.33
N ARG A 122 -3.31 -6.41 -2.62
CA ARG A 122 -4.11 -6.40 -1.38
C ARG A 122 -5.60 -6.60 -1.65
N LEU A 123 -6.13 -6.04 -2.74
CA LEU A 123 -7.50 -6.33 -3.18
C LEU A 123 -7.66 -7.82 -3.48
N SER A 124 -6.73 -8.43 -4.21
CA SER A 124 -6.73 -9.88 -4.46
C SER A 124 -6.69 -10.69 -3.18
N GLY A 125 -5.91 -10.27 -2.17
CA GLY A 125 -5.88 -10.90 -0.85
C GLY A 125 -7.22 -10.83 -0.10
N LEU A 126 -7.93 -9.71 -0.20
CA LEU A 126 -9.28 -9.58 0.36
C LEU A 126 -10.28 -10.49 -0.36
N LEU A 127 -10.22 -10.54 -1.70
CA LEU A 127 -11.12 -11.39 -2.49
C LEU A 127 -10.88 -12.87 -2.19
N ALA A 128 -9.62 -13.30 -2.06
CA ALA A 128 -9.28 -14.66 -1.66
C ALA A 128 -9.83 -15.02 -0.28
N TYR A 129 -9.75 -14.09 0.69
CA TYR A 129 -10.37 -14.29 2.01
C TYR A 129 -11.89 -14.46 1.93
N LEU A 130 -12.57 -13.64 1.13
CA LEU A 130 -14.02 -13.73 0.96
C LEU A 130 -14.45 -15.08 0.37
N ASP A 131 -13.65 -15.62 -0.55
CA ASP A 131 -13.88 -16.93 -1.15
C ASP A 131 -13.61 -18.07 -0.15
N GLU A 132 -12.46 -18.06 0.52
CA GLU A 132 -12.07 -19.07 1.52
C GLU A 132 -13.03 -19.12 2.73
N SER A 133 -13.44 -17.96 3.24
CA SER A 133 -14.35 -17.85 4.40
C SER A 133 -15.82 -18.09 4.06
N LYS A 134 -16.15 -18.27 2.76
CA LYS A 134 -17.52 -18.31 2.26
C LYS A 134 -18.36 -17.08 2.65
N ALA A 135 -17.71 -15.99 3.02
CA ALA A 135 -18.32 -14.70 3.31
C ALA A 135 -18.76 -14.05 2.00
N SER A 136 -19.90 -14.47 1.47
CA SER A 136 -20.43 -13.94 0.20
C SER A 136 -20.93 -12.52 0.39
N ILE A 137 -20.19 -11.56 -0.18
CA ILE A 137 -20.65 -10.17 -0.31
C ILE A 137 -21.28 -10.00 -1.68
N LYS A 138 -22.58 -9.68 -1.70
CA LYS A 138 -23.31 -9.39 -2.93
C LYS A 138 -23.36 -7.90 -3.24
N TYR A 139 -23.45 -7.06 -2.21
CA TYR A 139 -23.61 -5.61 -2.29
C TYR A 139 -22.62 -4.89 -1.37
N VAL A 140 -22.30 -3.63 -1.69
CA VAL A 140 -21.31 -2.81 -0.96
C VAL A 140 -21.65 -2.64 0.52
N TYR A 141 -22.93 -2.50 0.88
CA TYR A 141 -23.32 -2.32 2.29
C TYR A 141 -22.92 -3.50 3.21
N GLN A 142 -22.64 -4.67 2.64
CA GLN A 142 -22.16 -5.85 3.39
C GLN A 142 -20.65 -5.73 3.70
N PHE A 143 -19.94 -4.84 2.99
CA PHE A 143 -18.56 -4.49 3.30
C PHE A 143 -18.55 -3.50 4.47
N ASN A 144 -18.42 -4.02 5.67
CA ASN A 144 -18.55 -3.29 6.93
C ASN A 144 -17.35 -3.52 7.85
N LYS A 145 -17.34 -2.82 9.01
CA LYS A 145 -16.27 -2.89 10.00
C LYS A 145 -16.02 -4.31 10.51
N THR A 146 -17.08 -5.08 10.79
CA THR A 146 -16.96 -6.46 11.29
C THR A 146 -16.20 -7.34 10.32
N LEU A 147 -16.63 -7.36 9.05
CA LEU A 147 -15.96 -8.15 8.01
C LEU A 147 -14.49 -7.77 7.85
N VAL A 148 -14.18 -6.46 7.94
CA VAL A 148 -12.79 -6.00 7.82
C VAL A 148 -11.95 -6.40 9.02
N VAL A 149 -12.51 -6.37 10.23
CA VAL A 149 -11.82 -6.87 11.44
C VAL A 149 -11.52 -8.35 11.28
N ASP A 150 -12.51 -9.16 10.91
CA ASP A 150 -12.34 -10.60 10.68
C ASP A 150 -11.26 -10.89 9.62
N PHE A 151 -11.24 -10.12 8.53
CA PHE A 151 -10.19 -10.22 7.51
C PHE A 151 -8.81 -9.87 8.05
N LEU A 152 -8.68 -8.80 8.84
CA LEU A 152 -7.41 -8.39 9.42
C LEU A 152 -6.91 -9.39 10.46
N ASP A 153 -7.80 -10.04 11.19
CA ASP A 153 -7.48 -11.10 12.14
C ASP A 153 -7.06 -12.39 11.42
N TYR A 154 -7.75 -12.76 10.34
CA TYR A 154 -7.34 -13.85 9.46
C TYR A 154 -5.91 -13.69 8.93
N ILE A 155 -5.48 -12.47 8.57
CA ILE A 155 -4.11 -12.22 8.12
C ILE A 155 -3.08 -12.59 9.20
N VAL A 156 -3.38 -12.33 10.47
CA VAL A 156 -2.47 -12.57 11.58
C VAL A 156 -2.54 -14.01 12.07
N PHE A 157 -3.75 -14.50 12.34
CA PHE A 157 -3.96 -15.75 13.06
C PHE A 157 -4.00 -16.98 12.13
N ASP A 158 -4.64 -16.85 10.95
CA ASP A 158 -4.75 -17.97 10.03
C ASP A 158 -3.60 -18.01 9.01
N LYS A 159 -3.19 -16.85 8.49
CA LYS A 159 -2.07 -16.74 7.53
C LYS A 159 -0.72 -16.46 8.21
N GLU A 160 -0.66 -16.37 9.53
CA GLU A 160 0.55 -16.18 10.34
C GLU A 160 1.44 -15.01 9.85
N ARG A 161 0.81 -13.92 9.36
CA ARG A 161 1.54 -12.75 8.88
C ARG A 161 1.85 -11.80 10.03
N SER A 162 2.92 -11.02 9.88
CA SER A 162 3.36 -10.06 10.89
C SER A 162 2.34 -8.93 11.11
N ALA A 163 2.36 -8.32 12.32
CA ALA A 163 1.60 -7.12 12.65
C ALA A 163 1.80 -6.00 11.60
N LYS A 164 3.02 -5.85 11.08
CA LYS A 164 3.33 -4.92 10.01
C LYS A 164 2.55 -5.21 8.72
N THR A 165 2.42 -6.47 8.32
CA THR A 165 1.64 -6.87 7.15
C THR A 165 0.17 -6.53 7.35
N ARG A 166 -0.39 -6.86 8.51
CA ARG A 166 -1.77 -6.50 8.89
C ARG A 166 -2.00 -4.98 8.83
N ASN A 167 -1.08 -4.20 9.42
CA ASN A 167 -1.17 -2.73 9.41
C ASN A 167 -1.07 -2.16 7.98
N ASN A 168 -0.29 -2.76 7.10
CA ASN A 168 -0.24 -2.40 5.69
C ASN A 168 -1.58 -2.67 4.97
N TYR A 169 -2.25 -3.78 5.28
CA TYR A 169 -3.61 -4.04 4.78
C TYR A 169 -4.60 -3.03 5.32
N ARG A 170 -4.56 -2.72 6.63
CA ARG A 170 -5.41 -1.69 7.23
C ARG A 170 -5.23 -0.32 6.55
N THR A 171 -4.00 0.08 6.28
CA THR A 171 -3.70 1.36 5.60
C THR A 171 -4.27 1.38 4.19
N TRP A 172 -4.13 0.29 3.43
CA TRP A 172 -4.74 0.18 2.10
C TRP A 172 -6.27 0.17 2.19
N LEU A 173 -6.86 -0.56 3.13
CA LEU A 173 -8.31 -0.57 3.37
C LEU A 173 -8.84 0.82 3.69
N SER A 174 -8.10 1.63 4.45
CA SER A 174 -8.48 3.04 4.69
C SER A 174 -8.51 3.83 3.39
N THR A 175 -7.50 3.68 2.52
CA THR A 175 -7.48 4.30 1.19
C THR A 175 -8.65 3.83 0.32
N PHE A 176 -8.95 2.54 0.33
CA PHE A 176 -10.08 1.97 -0.39
C PHE A 176 -11.43 2.47 0.13
N CYS A 177 -11.60 2.54 1.45
CA CYS A 177 -12.81 3.10 2.07
C CYS A 177 -12.97 4.60 1.74
N THR A 178 -11.90 5.39 1.75
CA THR A 178 -11.96 6.79 1.30
C THR A 178 -12.44 6.89 -0.14
N TRP A 179 -11.91 6.04 -1.03
CA TRP A 179 -12.36 5.96 -2.42
C TRP A 179 -13.86 5.61 -2.54
N LEU A 180 -14.38 4.72 -1.66
CA LEU A 180 -15.80 4.39 -1.59
C LEU A 180 -16.64 5.55 -1.06
N VAL A 181 -16.16 6.29 -0.05
CA VAL A 181 -16.83 7.48 0.52
C VAL A 181 -16.94 8.59 -0.53
N ASP A 182 -15.85 8.92 -1.21
CA ASP A 182 -15.80 9.97 -2.24
C ASP A 182 -16.83 9.73 -3.36
N ARG A 183 -17.13 8.46 -3.62
CA ARG A 183 -18.10 8.03 -4.64
C ARG A 183 -19.49 7.71 -4.07
N GLN A 184 -19.68 7.99 -2.78
CA GLN A 184 -20.94 7.81 -2.07
C GLN A 184 -21.45 6.35 -2.02
N TYR A 185 -20.54 5.38 -2.09
CA TYR A 185 -20.89 3.96 -1.89
C TYR A 185 -21.08 3.61 -0.41
N ILE A 186 -20.30 4.24 0.46
CA ILE A 186 -20.43 4.16 1.93
C ILE A 186 -20.46 5.58 2.50
N THR A 187 -20.93 5.72 3.74
CA THR A 187 -21.14 7.04 4.38
C THR A 187 -19.89 7.59 5.06
N ALA A 188 -19.05 6.72 5.62
CA ALA A 188 -17.87 7.10 6.38
C ALA A 188 -16.77 6.03 6.25
N ASN A 189 -15.53 6.44 6.47
CA ASN A 189 -14.38 5.55 6.52
C ASN A 189 -14.27 4.90 7.91
N PHE A 190 -14.94 3.78 8.10
CA PHE A 190 -14.97 3.05 9.38
C PHE A 190 -13.61 2.41 9.75
N ILE A 191 -12.63 2.39 8.84
CA ILE A 191 -11.29 1.87 9.12
C ILE A 191 -10.53 2.76 10.13
N GLU A 192 -10.87 4.03 10.22
CA GLU A 192 -10.25 4.95 11.18
C GLU A 192 -10.46 4.50 12.63
N GLU A 193 -11.57 3.84 12.92
CA GLU A 193 -11.87 3.27 14.23
C GLU A 193 -11.11 1.98 14.55
N ILE A 194 -10.49 1.33 13.56
CA ILE A 194 -9.73 0.09 13.74
C ILE A 194 -8.30 0.43 14.13
N LYS A 195 -7.89 0.06 15.35
CA LYS A 195 -6.55 0.32 15.85
C LYS A 195 -5.47 -0.45 15.08
N THR A 196 -4.29 0.13 14.97
CA THR A 196 -3.10 -0.57 14.51
C THR A 196 -2.61 -1.57 15.56
N MET A 197 -2.03 -2.68 15.11
CA MET A 197 -1.30 -3.58 16.02
C MET A 197 0.10 -3.03 16.28
N LYS A 198 0.61 -3.26 17.48
CA LYS A 198 2.00 -2.93 17.85
C LYS A 198 2.95 -3.75 16.95
N GLU A 199 3.80 -3.07 16.22
CA GLU A 199 4.83 -3.70 15.40
C GLU A 199 6.07 -3.97 16.27
N GLU A 200 6.72 -5.11 16.05
CA GLU A 200 8.03 -5.35 16.61
C GLU A 200 9.05 -4.41 15.97
N GLU A 201 9.86 -3.74 16.77
CA GLU A 201 10.98 -2.96 16.26
C GLU A 201 12.02 -3.93 15.67
N LYS A 202 12.11 -3.96 14.34
CA LYS A 202 13.17 -4.68 13.65
C LYS A 202 14.41 -3.79 13.61
N TYR A 203 15.41 -4.13 14.39
CA TYR A 203 16.74 -3.55 14.24
C TYR A 203 17.34 -4.07 12.93
N ARG A 204 17.91 -3.18 12.15
CA ARG A 204 18.67 -3.55 10.96
C ARG A 204 20.10 -3.82 11.36
N ASP A 205 20.64 -4.94 10.92
CA ASP A 205 22.05 -5.23 11.11
C ASP A 205 22.86 -4.39 10.13
N TYR A 206 23.74 -3.58 10.67
CA TYR A 206 24.81 -2.95 9.90
C TYR A 206 25.93 -3.96 9.67
N ILE A 207 26.67 -3.80 8.58
CA ILE A 207 27.81 -4.64 8.28
C ILE A 207 28.99 -4.18 9.15
N LYS A 208 29.61 -5.13 9.88
CA LYS A 208 30.79 -4.81 10.71
C LYS A 208 31.97 -4.38 9.86
N HIS A 209 32.86 -3.53 10.40
CA HIS A 209 34.02 -3.03 9.67
C HIS A 209 34.92 -4.13 9.10
N GLU A 210 35.15 -5.21 9.85
CA GLU A 210 35.89 -6.38 9.37
C GLU A 210 35.26 -7.00 8.12
N ASP A 211 33.93 -7.12 8.11
CA ASP A 211 33.19 -7.68 6.99
C ASP A 211 33.08 -6.70 5.82
N LEU A 212 33.05 -5.39 6.09
CA LEU A 212 33.18 -4.35 5.04
C LEU A 212 34.54 -4.46 4.34
N ASN A 213 35.63 -4.71 5.06
CA ASN A 213 36.96 -4.91 4.48
C ASN A 213 37.01 -6.19 3.64
N LYS A 214 36.49 -7.32 4.12
CA LYS A 214 36.37 -8.56 3.31
C LYS A 214 35.53 -8.35 2.06
N LEU A 215 34.42 -7.61 2.17
CA LEU A 215 33.59 -7.25 1.02
C LEU A 215 34.34 -6.44 0.00
N LYS A 216 35.05 -5.41 0.45
CA LYS A 216 35.87 -4.54 -0.39
C LYS A 216 36.90 -5.35 -1.15
N GLU A 217 37.78 -6.12 -0.47
CA GLU A 217 38.83 -6.93 -1.08
C GLU A 217 38.25 -7.91 -2.12
N TYR A 218 37.23 -8.66 -1.73
CA TYR A 218 36.59 -9.62 -2.64
C TYR A 218 35.99 -8.96 -3.88
N THR A 219 35.28 -7.83 -3.70
CA THR A 219 34.57 -7.20 -4.84
C THR A 219 35.52 -6.40 -5.72
N GLN A 220 36.57 -5.79 -5.18
CA GLN A 220 37.60 -5.12 -5.97
C GLN A 220 38.34 -6.12 -6.90
N GLU A 221 38.69 -7.27 -6.38
CA GLU A 221 39.43 -8.28 -7.16
C GLU A 221 38.51 -9.02 -8.17
N LYS A 222 37.38 -9.51 -7.73
CA LYS A 222 36.56 -10.46 -8.49
C LYS A 222 35.34 -9.88 -9.17
N LYS A 223 34.88 -8.68 -8.75
CA LYS A 223 33.62 -8.09 -9.21
C LYS A 223 33.68 -6.55 -9.21
N PRO A 224 34.62 -5.93 -9.95
CA PRO A 224 34.86 -4.49 -9.88
C PRO A 224 33.63 -3.63 -10.20
N ALA A 225 32.81 -4.03 -11.15
CA ALA A 225 31.54 -3.33 -11.45
C ALA A 225 30.56 -3.38 -10.27
N PHE A 226 30.50 -4.50 -9.55
CA PHE A 226 29.65 -4.61 -8.35
C PHE A 226 30.27 -3.87 -7.15
N TYR A 227 31.60 -3.76 -7.08
CA TYR A 227 32.27 -2.94 -6.10
C TYR A 227 31.84 -1.48 -6.19
N LEU A 228 31.79 -0.92 -7.42
CA LEU A 228 31.27 0.43 -7.63
C LEU A 228 29.82 0.57 -7.11
N ALA A 229 28.96 -0.41 -7.36
CA ALA A 229 27.58 -0.39 -6.83
C ALA A 229 27.56 -0.42 -5.29
N CYS A 230 28.44 -1.19 -4.66
CA CYS A 230 28.57 -1.23 -3.19
C CYS A 230 29.04 0.13 -2.64
N MET A 231 30.05 0.74 -3.27
CA MET A 231 30.52 2.07 -2.88
C MET A 231 29.44 3.14 -3.05
N MET A 232 28.70 3.10 -4.17
CA MET A 232 27.56 4.01 -4.39
C MET A 232 26.56 3.92 -3.24
N GLU A 233 26.11 2.72 -2.89
CA GLU A 233 25.15 2.54 -1.78
C GLU A 233 25.70 3.01 -0.44
N TYR A 234 27.01 2.75 -0.17
CA TYR A 234 27.65 3.06 1.10
C TYR A 234 27.95 4.56 1.29
N TYR A 235 28.41 5.29 0.24
CA TYR A 235 28.81 6.68 0.36
C TYR A 235 27.70 7.67 0.01
N THR A 236 26.83 7.34 -0.94
CA THR A 236 25.80 8.26 -1.42
C THR A 236 24.44 8.05 -0.78
N PHE A 237 24.21 6.90 -0.16
CA PHE A 237 22.93 6.50 0.41
C PHE A 237 21.77 6.55 -0.59
N ILE A 238 22.05 6.50 -1.89
CA ILE A 238 21.06 6.42 -2.96
C ILE A 238 20.38 5.07 -2.88
N ARG A 239 19.05 5.05 -2.93
CA ARG A 239 18.31 3.79 -2.80
C ARG A 239 18.54 2.88 -4.01
N PRO A 240 18.58 1.53 -3.84
CA PRO A 240 18.85 0.61 -4.94
C PRO A 240 17.93 0.79 -6.16
N GLU A 241 16.67 1.18 -5.96
CA GLU A 241 15.75 1.46 -7.07
C GLU A 241 16.09 2.78 -7.78
N GLU A 242 16.52 3.82 -7.04
CA GLU A 242 17.00 5.06 -7.64
C GLU A 242 18.33 4.83 -8.38
N LEU A 243 19.22 4.01 -7.79
CA LEU A 243 20.55 3.68 -8.35
C LEU A 243 20.45 3.07 -9.77
N ARG A 244 19.42 2.27 -10.03
CA ARG A 244 19.16 1.68 -11.35
C ARG A 244 18.88 2.71 -12.44
N HIS A 245 18.48 3.90 -12.09
CA HIS A 245 18.05 4.95 -13.01
C HIS A 245 19.01 6.14 -13.06
N ILE A 246 20.16 6.08 -12.35
CA ILE A 246 21.19 7.10 -12.43
C ILE A 246 21.83 7.06 -13.81
N ARG A 247 21.82 8.20 -14.50
CA ARG A 247 22.57 8.40 -15.74
C ARG A 247 23.91 9.06 -15.47
N ILE A 248 24.89 8.83 -16.33
CA ILE A 248 26.22 9.42 -16.22
C ILE A 248 26.11 10.94 -16.27
N GLY A 249 25.22 11.50 -17.09
CA GLY A 249 24.99 12.94 -17.18
C GLY A 249 24.41 13.60 -15.91
N TYR A 250 23.98 12.82 -14.92
CA TYR A 250 23.55 13.35 -13.62
C TYR A 250 24.73 13.59 -12.67
N ILE A 251 25.95 13.20 -13.07
CA ILE A 251 27.18 13.28 -12.27
C ILE A 251 27.98 14.51 -12.70
N SER A 252 28.21 15.44 -11.78
CA SER A 252 29.13 16.55 -11.94
C SER A 252 30.46 16.23 -11.26
N ILE A 253 31.53 16.07 -12.06
CA ILE A 253 32.90 15.88 -11.53
C ILE A 253 33.35 17.19 -10.87
N LYS A 254 33.05 18.33 -11.49
CA LYS A 254 33.44 19.65 -10.99
C LYS A 254 32.87 19.95 -9.61
N ASP A 255 31.57 19.66 -9.42
CA ASP A 255 30.88 19.94 -8.17
C ASP A 255 30.87 18.74 -7.22
N GLN A 256 31.51 17.64 -7.61
CA GLN A 256 31.57 16.38 -6.86
C GLN A 256 30.20 15.93 -6.33
N CYS A 257 29.17 15.93 -7.20
CA CYS A 257 27.82 15.54 -6.80
C CYS A 257 27.08 14.77 -7.90
N ILE A 258 26.03 14.06 -7.49
CA ILE A 258 25.02 13.46 -8.36
C ILE A 258 23.72 14.20 -8.12
N THR A 259 23.13 14.79 -9.15
CA THR A 259 21.79 15.35 -9.09
C THR A 259 20.77 14.25 -9.40
N ILE A 260 19.95 13.89 -8.42
CA ILE A 260 18.90 12.89 -8.61
C ILE A 260 17.63 13.59 -9.05
N PRO A 261 17.15 13.38 -10.30
CA PRO A 261 15.95 14.03 -10.79
C PRO A 261 14.69 13.63 -10.01
N ALA A 262 13.68 14.51 -10.02
CA ALA A 262 12.43 14.29 -9.30
C ALA A 262 11.68 13.00 -9.72
N GLU A 263 11.75 12.63 -11.00
CA GLU A 263 11.13 11.43 -11.56
C GLU A 263 11.80 10.13 -11.06
N VAL A 264 13.10 10.15 -10.82
CA VAL A 264 13.87 9.03 -10.28
C VAL A 264 13.74 8.96 -8.76
N SER A 265 13.68 10.12 -8.11
CA SER A 265 13.61 10.22 -6.65
C SER A 265 12.35 9.59 -6.07
N LYS A 266 12.50 8.81 -4.98
CA LYS A 266 11.36 8.27 -4.24
C LYS A 266 10.45 9.39 -3.71
N ASN A 267 11.04 10.53 -3.33
CA ASN A 267 10.33 11.66 -2.72
C ASN A 267 9.78 12.66 -3.75
N ARG A 268 9.96 12.41 -5.05
CA ARG A 268 9.56 13.30 -6.16
C ARG A 268 10.15 14.72 -6.04
N LYS A 269 11.36 14.82 -5.49
CA LYS A 269 12.13 16.06 -5.38
C LYS A 269 13.50 15.85 -6.00
N GLU A 270 13.93 16.81 -6.83
CA GLU A 270 15.31 16.85 -7.29
C GLU A 270 16.22 17.20 -6.12
N GLN A 271 17.31 16.47 -5.97
CA GLN A 271 18.24 16.66 -4.85
C GLN A 271 19.65 16.24 -5.25
N PRO A 272 20.66 17.10 -4.97
CA PRO A 272 22.05 16.73 -5.10
C PRO A 272 22.49 15.80 -3.96
N VAL A 273 23.44 14.93 -4.25
CA VAL A 273 24.10 14.01 -3.31
C VAL A 273 25.60 14.14 -3.52
N ALA A 274 26.34 14.42 -2.46
CA ALA A 274 27.79 14.57 -2.55
C ALA A 274 28.48 13.24 -2.91
N LEU A 275 29.54 13.33 -3.70
CA LEU A 275 30.42 12.23 -4.05
C LEU A 275 31.71 12.31 -3.22
N ASN A 276 32.03 11.23 -2.54
CA ASN A 276 33.30 11.07 -1.84
C ASN A 276 34.44 10.90 -2.85
N ASP A 277 35.66 11.47 -2.56
CA ASP A 277 36.85 11.39 -3.42
C ASP A 277 37.21 9.95 -3.82
N LYS A 278 37.11 9.00 -2.87
CA LYS A 278 37.38 7.58 -3.12
C LYS A 278 36.39 6.99 -4.14
N LEU A 279 35.13 7.36 -4.08
CA LEU A 279 34.10 6.91 -5.00
C LEU A 279 34.33 7.52 -6.39
N LEU A 280 34.61 8.83 -6.47
CA LEU A 280 34.87 9.50 -7.72
C LEU A 280 36.13 8.91 -8.40
N LYS A 281 37.19 8.65 -7.63
CA LYS A 281 38.41 7.98 -8.16
C LYS A 281 38.05 6.62 -8.78
N VAL A 282 37.28 5.78 -8.11
CA VAL A 282 36.87 4.46 -8.65
C VAL A 282 36.03 4.60 -9.91
N MET A 283 35.18 5.62 -10.03
CA MET A 283 34.42 5.89 -11.26
C MET A 283 35.38 6.26 -12.42
N ILE A 284 36.40 7.06 -12.16
CA ILE A 284 37.41 7.45 -13.15
C ILE A 284 38.22 6.22 -13.55
N ASP A 285 38.75 5.48 -12.59
CA ASP A 285 39.59 4.28 -12.82
C ASP A 285 38.82 3.19 -13.61
N GLN A 286 37.51 3.10 -13.45
CA GLN A 286 36.64 2.18 -14.21
C GLN A 286 36.15 2.75 -15.54
N GLY A 287 36.59 3.94 -15.94
CA GLY A 287 36.27 4.55 -17.22
C GLY A 287 34.81 4.96 -17.38
N VAL A 288 34.07 5.20 -16.28
CA VAL A 288 32.64 5.57 -16.30
C VAL A 288 32.41 6.77 -17.23
N PHE A 289 33.24 7.76 -17.16
CA PHE A 289 33.08 9.02 -17.91
C PHE A 289 33.51 8.95 -19.38
N SER A 290 34.02 7.80 -19.86
CA SER A 290 34.26 7.57 -21.28
C SER A 290 32.98 7.13 -22.03
N HIS A 291 31.92 6.86 -21.30
CA HIS A 291 30.60 6.50 -21.88
C HIS A 291 29.72 7.73 -22.12
N PRO A 292 28.74 7.67 -23.03
CA PRO A 292 27.78 8.73 -23.26
C PRO A 292 27.08 9.20 -21.98
N SER A 293 26.84 10.51 -21.85
CA SER A 293 26.13 11.08 -20.70
C SER A 293 24.68 10.57 -20.57
N SER A 294 24.09 10.11 -21.69
CA SER A 294 22.76 9.50 -21.74
C SER A 294 22.72 8.09 -21.17
N ASP A 295 23.84 7.41 -21.05
CA ASP A 295 23.90 6.04 -20.54
C ASP A 295 23.61 5.97 -19.06
N TYR A 296 23.05 4.84 -18.63
CA TYR A 296 22.89 4.53 -17.22
C TYR A 296 24.27 4.16 -16.62
N LEU A 297 24.54 4.63 -15.40
CA LEU A 297 25.73 4.26 -14.64
C LEU A 297 25.86 2.74 -14.47
N PHE A 298 24.72 2.08 -14.30
CA PHE A 298 24.62 0.63 -14.20
C PHE A 298 23.64 0.10 -15.23
N GLY A 299 24.15 -0.48 -16.30
CA GLY A 299 23.43 -1.22 -17.33
C GLY A 299 23.36 -2.72 -17.04
N LYS A 300 23.18 -3.52 -18.08
CA LYS A 300 22.90 -4.96 -18.01
C LYS A 300 23.85 -5.75 -17.09
N ASP A 301 25.15 -5.49 -17.15
CA ASP A 301 26.18 -6.23 -16.40
C ASP A 301 26.82 -5.43 -15.27
N LEU A 302 26.08 -4.46 -14.73
CA LEU A 302 26.54 -3.48 -13.73
C LEU A 302 27.61 -2.53 -14.27
N THR A 303 27.86 -2.51 -15.56
CA THR A 303 28.70 -1.54 -16.27
C THR A 303 27.83 -0.50 -16.96
N PRO A 304 28.36 0.69 -17.30
CA PRO A 304 27.60 1.70 -18.03
C PRO A 304 26.97 1.17 -19.32
N GLY A 305 25.75 1.66 -19.65
CA GLY A 305 25.05 1.24 -20.86
C GLY A 305 23.71 1.93 -21.09
N ALA A 306 23.18 1.76 -22.33
CA ALA A 306 21.97 2.43 -22.81
C ALA A 306 20.68 2.00 -22.09
N GLU A 307 20.66 0.79 -21.52
CA GLU A 307 19.49 0.25 -20.83
C GLU A 307 19.71 0.21 -19.30
N PRO A 308 18.66 0.50 -18.50
CA PRO A 308 18.76 0.47 -17.05
C PRO A 308 18.95 -0.97 -16.54
N LEU A 309 19.61 -1.09 -15.40
CA LEU A 309 19.80 -2.36 -14.70
C LEU A 309 18.46 -3.04 -14.37
N ALA A 310 18.37 -4.34 -14.60
CA ALA A 310 17.18 -5.13 -14.28
C ALA A 310 16.85 -5.09 -12.76
N VAL A 311 15.54 -5.10 -12.43
CA VAL A 311 15.00 -4.86 -11.06
C VAL A 311 15.69 -5.70 -9.97
N ASN A 312 15.99 -6.95 -10.25
CA ASN A 312 16.55 -7.88 -9.25
C ASN A 312 18.06 -8.08 -9.35
N ARG A 313 18.76 -7.42 -10.30
CA ARG A 313 20.16 -7.70 -10.60
C ARG A 313 21.08 -7.45 -9.41
N ILE A 314 20.98 -6.30 -8.75
CA ILE A 314 21.75 -5.98 -7.54
C ILE A 314 21.51 -7.02 -6.44
N ARG A 315 20.24 -7.38 -6.22
CA ARG A 315 19.86 -8.36 -5.20
C ARG A 315 20.44 -9.75 -5.49
N GLN A 316 20.43 -10.16 -6.75
CA GLN A 316 20.99 -11.45 -7.18
C GLN A 316 22.52 -11.46 -6.99
N GLU A 317 23.18 -10.37 -7.39
CA GLU A 317 24.63 -10.27 -7.24
C GLU A 317 25.06 -10.22 -5.78
N TRP A 318 24.33 -9.46 -4.94
CA TRP A 318 24.51 -9.46 -3.50
C TRP A 318 24.37 -10.86 -2.89
N ALA A 319 23.36 -11.63 -3.31
CA ALA A 319 23.16 -12.99 -2.82
C ALA A 319 24.36 -13.90 -3.13
N ARG A 320 24.97 -13.75 -4.31
CA ARG A 320 26.18 -14.48 -4.70
C ARG A 320 27.38 -14.11 -3.83
N VAL A 321 27.61 -12.78 -3.64
CA VAL A 321 28.69 -12.26 -2.82
C VAL A 321 28.51 -12.67 -1.35
N ARG A 322 27.30 -12.52 -0.81
CA ARG A 322 26.97 -12.95 0.55
C ARG A 322 27.25 -14.44 0.77
N LYS A 323 26.90 -15.29 -0.19
CA LYS A 323 27.20 -16.73 -0.11
C LYS A 323 28.70 -17.00 -0.17
N ALA A 324 29.45 -16.32 -1.06
CA ALA A 324 30.89 -16.48 -1.21
C ALA A 324 31.65 -16.09 0.06
N LEU A 325 31.26 -14.99 0.70
CA LEU A 325 31.87 -14.47 1.93
C LEU A 325 31.29 -15.09 3.21
N LYS A 326 30.33 -16.00 3.09
CA LYS A 326 29.64 -16.65 4.24
C LYS A 326 29.00 -15.63 5.21
N PHE A 327 28.53 -14.52 4.70
CA PHE A 327 27.87 -13.49 5.50
C PHE A 327 26.50 -13.94 5.98
N PRO A 328 26.04 -13.47 7.17
CA PRO A 328 24.73 -13.79 7.68
C PRO A 328 23.60 -13.34 6.73
N HIS A 329 22.46 -14.02 6.79
CA HIS A 329 21.31 -13.71 5.93
C HIS A 329 20.70 -12.33 6.23
N THR A 330 20.97 -11.77 7.42
CA THR A 330 20.54 -10.44 7.84
C THR A 330 21.27 -9.32 7.08
N TYR A 331 22.51 -9.57 6.58
CA TYR A 331 23.19 -8.63 5.73
C TYR A 331 22.53 -8.56 4.35
N GLN A 332 21.87 -7.45 4.09
CA GLN A 332 21.26 -7.15 2.79
C GLN A 332 22.12 -6.11 2.07
N PHE A 333 21.96 -5.95 0.75
CA PHE A 333 22.64 -4.88 0.02
C PHE A 333 22.37 -3.50 0.64
N TYR A 334 21.15 -3.27 1.06
CA TYR A 334 20.73 -2.05 1.78
C TYR A 334 21.46 -1.84 3.12
N SER A 335 22.03 -2.89 3.73
CA SER A 335 22.84 -2.76 4.96
C SER A 335 24.12 -1.94 4.74
N LEU A 336 24.58 -1.79 3.49
CA LEU A 336 25.67 -0.87 3.13
C LEU A 336 25.28 0.57 3.41
N LYS A 337 24.08 0.97 3.02
CA LYS A 337 23.53 2.29 3.33
C LYS A 337 23.39 2.48 4.84
N ASP A 338 22.87 1.47 5.55
CA ASP A 338 22.71 1.53 7.00
C ASP A 338 24.08 1.73 7.69
N SER A 339 25.12 1.03 7.23
CA SER A 339 26.51 1.18 7.71
C SER A 339 27.08 2.57 7.36
N GLY A 340 26.95 3.01 6.13
CA GLY A 340 27.47 4.30 5.67
C GLY A 340 26.84 5.49 6.39
N ILE A 341 25.52 5.47 6.62
CA ILE A 341 24.82 6.52 7.39
C ILE A 341 25.37 6.56 8.82
N ARG A 342 25.58 5.40 9.44
CA ARG A 342 26.13 5.30 10.80
C ARG A 342 27.56 5.83 10.86
N ASP A 343 28.40 5.41 9.92
CA ASP A 343 29.81 5.81 9.89
C ASP A 343 29.95 7.32 9.64
N LEU A 344 29.16 7.88 8.71
CA LEU A 344 29.13 9.33 8.45
C LEU A 344 28.60 10.10 9.66
N ALA A 345 27.54 9.61 10.32
CA ALA A 345 27.00 10.28 11.49
C ALA A 345 27.95 10.25 12.69
N ASN A 346 28.75 9.20 12.83
CA ASN A 346 29.79 9.11 13.87
C ASN A 346 31.00 10.03 13.57
N ALA A 347 31.33 10.22 12.29
CA ALA A 347 32.44 11.04 11.89
C ALA A 347 32.12 12.55 11.85
N GLU A 348 30.98 12.91 11.26
CA GLU A 348 30.63 14.29 10.89
C GLU A 348 29.30 14.78 11.54
N GLY A 349 28.65 13.93 12.32
CA GLY A 349 27.42 14.24 13.00
C GLY A 349 26.15 13.87 12.22
N ILE A 350 25.06 13.74 12.96
CA ILE A 350 23.76 13.23 12.46
C ILE A 350 23.10 14.13 11.40
N VAL A 351 23.35 15.44 11.47
CA VAL A 351 22.76 16.41 10.52
C VAL A 351 23.36 16.19 9.13
N VAL A 352 24.69 16.03 9.04
CA VAL A 352 25.38 15.76 7.77
C VAL A 352 24.90 14.43 7.18
N ALA A 353 24.79 13.39 8.00
CA ALA A 353 24.28 12.09 7.56
C ALA A 353 22.80 12.14 7.11
N ARG A 354 21.94 12.94 7.78
CA ARG A 354 20.56 13.19 7.38
C ARG A 354 20.49 13.82 5.99
N ASP A 355 21.27 14.87 5.76
CA ASP A 355 21.24 15.64 4.52
C ASP A 355 21.76 14.79 3.35
N GLN A 356 22.89 14.09 3.53
CA GLN A 356 23.40 13.13 2.54
C GLN A 356 22.39 12.01 2.24
N ALA A 357 21.64 11.51 3.25
CA ALA A 357 20.64 10.48 3.07
C ALA A 357 19.31 11.03 2.50
N ARG A 358 19.20 12.35 2.35
CA ARG A 358 17.98 13.04 1.88
C ARG A 358 16.74 12.67 2.72
N HIS A 359 16.93 12.64 4.05
CA HIS A 359 15.85 12.42 4.98
C HIS A 359 15.21 13.75 5.39
N THR A 360 13.87 13.83 5.28
CA THR A 360 13.13 15.04 5.66
C THR A 360 13.09 15.28 7.17
N ASP A 361 13.32 14.22 7.95
CA ASP A 361 13.25 14.25 9.41
C ASP A 361 14.44 13.49 10.01
N ILE A 362 15.06 14.06 11.03
CA ILE A 362 16.19 13.49 11.75
C ILE A 362 15.84 12.16 12.46
N SER A 363 14.55 11.99 12.84
CA SER A 363 14.04 10.75 13.44
C SER A 363 14.21 9.53 12.52
N VAL A 364 14.19 9.77 11.20
CA VAL A 364 14.47 8.72 10.20
C VAL A 364 15.93 8.29 10.27
N THR A 365 16.87 9.26 10.41
CA THR A 365 18.30 8.99 10.53
C THR A 365 18.62 8.32 11.87
N ASN A 366 17.96 8.72 12.95
CA ASN A 366 18.12 8.10 14.27
C ASN A 366 17.86 6.59 14.29
N LYS A 367 17.01 6.07 13.39
CA LYS A 367 16.75 4.62 13.28
C LYS A 367 18.01 3.82 12.91
N TYR A 368 18.93 4.45 12.20
CA TYR A 368 20.21 3.84 11.79
C TYR A 368 21.27 3.90 12.89
N LEU A 369 21.13 4.83 13.83
CA LEU A 369 22.07 5.02 14.95
C LEU A 369 21.67 4.23 16.20
N LYS A 370 20.43 3.81 16.30
CA LYS A 370 19.91 2.98 17.40
C LYS A 370 20.50 1.57 17.34
N SER A 371 21.79 1.45 17.57
CA SER A 371 22.42 0.17 17.83
C SER A 371 22.96 0.16 19.25
N ALA A 372 22.47 -0.77 20.03
CA ALA A 372 22.90 -1.10 21.37
C ALA A 372 22.44 -0.13 22.49
N LYS A 373 21.88 -0.72 23.53
CA LYS A 373 21.69 -0.17 24.89
C LYS A 373 23.05 -0.01 25.59
N VAL A 374 23.99 0.65 24.96
CA VAL A 374 25.34 0.89 25.52
C VAL A 374 25.42 2.36 25.88
N ALA A 375 25.93 2.66 27.06
CA ALA A 375 26.22 4.02 27.46
C ALA A 375 27.15 4.69 26.43
N ASN A 376 26.87 5.94 26.06
CA ASN A 376 27.65 6.67 25.08
C ASN A 376 29.04 6.96 25.66
N GLU A 377 30.10 6.45 25.00
CA GLU A 377 31.48 6.67 25.41
C GLU A 377 31.85 8.16 25.47
N ALA A 378 31.39 8.95 24.50
CA ALA A 378 31.64 10.39 24.48
C ALA A 378 31.09 11.09 25.73
N THR A 379 29.98 10.61 26.30
CA THR A 379 29.39 11.19 27.51
C THR A 379 30.25 10.90 28.75
N LYS A 380 31.02 9.80 28.77
CA LYS A 380 31.92 9.48 29.88
C LYS A 380 33.09 10.46 30.00
N HIS A 381 33.44 11.12 28.93
CA HIS A 381 34.56 12.06 28.85
C HIS A 381 34.11 13.50 28.62
N PHE A 382 32.83 13.77 28.78
CA PHE A 382 32.29 15.12 28.66
C PHE A 382 32.69 15.96 29.88
N ASN A 383 33.53 16.95 29.67
CA ASN A 383 34.07 17.88 30.67
C ASN A 383 33.37 19.24 30.60
N GLY A 384 32.02 19.25 30.55
CA GLY A 384 31.26 20.49 30.68
C GLY A 384 31.30 21.02 32.11
N GLU A 385 31.42 22.30 32.27
CA GLU A 385 31.31 22.98 33.57
C GLU A 385 29.84 23.47 33.76
N LEU A 386 29.35 23.36 35.00
CA LEU A 386 28.05 23.90 35.41
C LEU A 386 28.18 25.37 35.74
#